data_5546a08ebfeb6c56171819ce35406eee
#
_entry.id   5546a08ebfeb6c56171819ce35406eee
#
_cell.length_a   1.000
_cell.length_b   1.000
_cell.length_c   1.000
_cell.angle_alpha   90.00
_cell.angle_beta   90.00
_cell.angle_gamma   90.00
#
_symmetry.space_group_name_H-M   'P 1'
#
loop_
_entity.id
_entity.type
_entity.pdbx_description
1 polymer ?
#
loop_
_entity_poly.entity_id
_entity_poly.type
_entity_poly.pdbx_seq_one_letter_code
_entity_poly.pdbx_strand_id
1 'polypeptide(L)'
;MEAGTSSDFSHAQTLNRFAEQYQAELLRMCCLYLRDAELAKDAVQETYLKAYRALDGFRGECAEKTWLMRIAINTCRDMRRSAWF
;
A
#
# COMPACT_ATOMS: atom_id res chain seq x y z
N MET A 1 -13.82 4.36 23.85
CA MET A 1 -12.69 5.26 23.87
C MET A 1 -11.39 4.57 23.45
N GLU A 2 -10.94 3.64 24.24
CA GLU A 2 -9.73 2.89 23.86
C GLU A 2 -9.92 2.06 22.62
N ALA A 3 -11.16 1.67 22.34
CA ALA A 3 -11.43 0.85 21.16
C ALA A 3 -10.93 1.52 19.87
N GLY A 4 -11.25 2.80 19.72
CA GLY A 4 -10.80 3.53 18.54
C GLY A 4 -9.29 3.69 18.49
N THR A 5 -8.72 4.04 19.65
CA THR A 5 -7.28 4.22 19.75
C THR A 5 -6.56 2.90 19.51
N SER A 6 -7.07 1.81 20.09
CA SER A 6 -6.49 0.49 19.90
C SER A 6 -6.51 0.06 18.43
N SER A 7 -7.60 0.34 17.75
CA SER A 7 -7.75 -0.02 16.34
C SER A 7 -6.72 0.72 15.50
N ASP A 8 -6.57 2.03 15.73
CA ASP A 8 -5.59 2.82 14.98
C ASP A 8 -4.17 2.34 15.25
N PHE A 9 -3.86 2.07 16.51
CA PHE A 9 -2.54 1.58 16.87
C PHE A 9 -2.26 0.23 16.22
N SER A 10 -3.26 -0.64 16.23
CA SER A 10 -3.15 -1.97 15.64
C SER A 10 -2.92 -1.88 14.14
N HIS A 11 -3.64 -0.97 13.46
CA HIS A 11 -3.46 -0.75 12.03
C HIS A 11 -2.08 -0.22 11.72
N ALA A 12 -1.59 0.71 12.53
CA ALA A 12 -0.26 1.27 12.33
C ALA A 12 0.81 0.19 12.47
N GLN A 13 0.65 -0.71 13.45
CA GLN A 13 1.59 -1.80 13.63
C GLN A 13 1.56 -2.75 12.46
N THR A 14 0.38 -3.05 11.94
CA THR A 14 0.25 -3.92 10.79
C THR A 14 0.94 -3.33 9.58
N LEU A 15 0.77 -2.03 9.33
CA LEU A 15 1.42 -1.39 8.21
C LEU A 15 2.94 -1.31 8.37
N ASN A 16 3.41 -1.12 9.59
CA ASN A 16 4.85 -1.16 9.85
C ASN A 16 5.42 -2.53 9.51
N ARG A 17 4.70 -3.58 9.86
CA ARG A 17 5.10 -4.94 9.53
C ARG A 17 5.11 -5.15 8.03
N PHE A 18 4.09 -4.64 7.33
CA PHE A 18 4.03 -4.72 5.86
C PHE A 18 5.24 -4.02 5.25
N ALA A 19 5.57 -2.83 5.78
CA ALA A 19 6.71 -2.08 5.27
C ALA A 19 7.99 -2.87 5.43
N GLU A 20 8.19 -3.49 6.58
CA GLU A 20 9.40 -4.27 6.82
C GLU A 20 9.47 -5.50 5.91
N GLN A 21 8.34 -6.15 5.70
CA GLN A 21 8.32 -7.40 4.96
C GLN A 21 8.25 -7.21 3.45
N TYR A 22 7.51 -6.21 2.99
CA TYR A 22 7.15 -6.11 1.58
C TYR A 22 7.67 -4.86 0.88
N GLN A 23 8.36 -3.99 1.61
CA GLN A 23 8.82 -2.72 1.05
C GLN A 23 9.62 -2.89 -0.25
N ALA A 24 10.59 -3.79 -0.22
CA ALA A 24 11.47 -3.99 -1.37
C ALA A 24 10.69 -4.47 -2.59
N GLU A 25 9.77 -5.40 -2.35
CA GLU A 25 8.97 -5.94 -3.45
C GLU A 25 8.00 -4.91 -4.00
N LEU A 26 7.38 -4.14 -3.12
CA LEU A 26 6.48 -3.08 -3.54
C LEU A 26 7.21 -2.04 -4.38
N LEU A 27 8.37 -1.62 -3.89
CA LEU A 27 9.15 -0.60 -4.59
C LEU A 27 9.59 -1.10 -5.96
N ARG A 28 10.06 -2.34 -6.01
CA ARG A 28 10.49 -2.93 -7.27
C ARG A 28 9.34 -2.98 -8.28
N MET A 29 8.19 -3.44 -7.82
CA MET A 29 7.03 -3.57 -8.69
C MET A 29 6.58 -2.20 -9.20
N CYS A 30 6.55 -1.22 -8.33
CA CYS A 30 6.18 0.13 -8.72
C CYS A 30 7.18 0.74 -9.69
N CYS A 31 8.46 0.51 -9.46
CA CYS A 31 9.51 0.98 -10.38
C CYS A 31 9.34 0.38 -11.77
N LEU A 32 9.06 -0.90 -11.81
CA LEU A 32 8.88 -1.58 -13.10
C LEU A 32 7.64 -1.06 -13.82
N TYR A 33 6.58 -0.81 -13.06
CA TYR A 33 5.33 -0.35 -13.65
C TYR A 33 5.44 1.10 -14.14
N LEU A 34 6.01 1.97 -13.31
CA LEU A 34 6.06 3.40 -13.60
C LEU A 34 7.30 3.82 -14.35
N ARG A 35 8.35 3.01 -14.28
CA ARG A 35 9.64 3.30 -14.91
C ARG A 35 10.22 4.62 -14.44
N ASP A 36 10.03 4.90 -13.16
CA ASP A 36 10.47 6.16 -12.56
C ASP A 36 10.62 5.91 -11.07
N ALA A 37 11.83 6.01 -10.56
CA ALA A 37 12.11 5.69 -9.17
C ALA A 37 11.43 6.66 -8.20
N GLU A 38 11.34 7.93 -8.56
CA GLU A 38 10.72 8.91 -7.69
C GLU A 38 9.21 8.70 -7.62
N LEU A 39 8.58 8.46 -8.77
CA LEU A 39 7.17 8.14 -8.78
C LEU A 39 6.89 6.83 -8.05
N ALA A 40 7.81 5.87 -8.15
CA ALA A 40 7.64 4.61 -7.47
C ALA A 40 7.61 4.80 -5.95
N LYS A 41 8.45 5.66 -5.42
CA LYS A 41 8.44 5.97 -4.00
C LYS A 41 7.11 6.59 -3.58
N ASP A 42 6.61 7.50 -4.39
CA ASP A 42 5.30 8.11 -4.13
C ASP A 42 4.20 7.06 -4.16
N ALA A 43 4.28 6.14 -5.12
CA ALA A 43 3.29 5.08 -5.24
C ALA A 43 3.29 4.17 -4.01
N VAL A 44 4.46 3.85 -3.49
CA VAL A 44 4.57 3.02 -2.29
C VAL A 44 3.93 3.74 -1.10
N GLN A 45 4.21 5.02 -0.93
CA GLN A 45 3.62 5.80 0.14
C GLN A 45 2.10 5.84 0.03
N GLU A 46 1.61 6.11 -1.17
CA GLU A 46 0.18 6.17 -1.40
C GLU A 46 -0.47 4.80 -1.15
N THR A 47 0.23 3.73 -1.51
CA THR A 47 -0.24 2.37 -1.27
C THR A 47 -0.47 2.13 0.21
N TYR A 48 0.48 2.56 1.04
CA TYR A 48 0.33 2.39 2.49
C TYR A 48 -0.83 3.19 3.04
N LEU A 49 -1.03 4.40 2.55
CA LEU A 49 -2.17 5.21 2.99
C LEU A 49 -3.49 4.54 2.62
N LYS A 50 -3.59 4.04 1.40
CA LYS A 50 -4.80 3.34 0.96
C LYS A 50 -5.01 2.05 1.75
N ALA A 51 -3.92 1.33 2.02
CA ALA A 51 -4.00 0.10 2.81
C ALA A 51 -4.49 0.40 4.22
N TYR A 52 -3.99 1.47 4.81
CA TYR A 52 -4.43 1.86 6.15
C TYR A 52 -5.94 2.09 6.18
N ARG A 53 -6.45 2.82 5.19
CA ARG A 53 -7.87 3.13 5.13
C ARG A 53 -8.72 1.90 4.85
N ALA A 54 -8.17 0.94 4.11
CA ALA A 54 -8.93 -0.24 3.68
C ALA A 54 -8.74 -1.43 4.62
N LEU A 55 -7.91 -1.30 5.63
CA LEU A 55 -7.53 -2.44 6.46
C LEU A 55 -8.72 -3.04 7.21
N ASP A 56 -9.67 -2.20 7.62
CA ASP A 56 -10.87 -2.68 8.29
C ASP A 56 -11.68 -3.64 7.41
N GLY A 57 -11.63 -3.42 6.10
CA GLY A 57 -12.38 -4.24 5.17
C GLY A 57 -11.66 -5.52 4.74
N PHE A 58 -10.41 -5.67 5.12
CA PHE A 58 -9.66 -6.86 4.75
C PHE A 58 -10.03 -8.00 5.68
N ARG A 59 -10.57 -9.06 5.13
CA ARG A 59 -11.07 -10.18 5.92
C ARG A 59 -10.31 -11.47 5.68
N GLY A 60 -9.12 -11.37 5.11
CA GLY A 60 -8.32 -12.56 4.89
C GLY A 60 -8.74 -13.40 3.70
N GLU A 61 -9.46 -12.79 2.76
CA GLU A 61 -9.89 -13.50 1.55
C GLU A 61 -8.70 -13.91 0.68
N CYS A 62 -7.58 -13.23 0.84
CA CYS A 62 -6.38 -13.57 0.11
C CYS A 62 -5.18 -13.29 1.02
N ALA A 63 -3.99 -13.67 0.55
CA ALA A 63 -2.78 -13.41 1.31
C ALA A 63 -2.56 -11.90 1.46
N GLU A 64 -1.97 -11.51 2.58
CA GLU A 64 -1.67 -10.10 2.85
C GLU A 64 -0.88 -9.47 1.71
N LYS A 65 0.12 -10.18 1.24
CA LYS A 65 0.97 -9.67 0.16
C LYS A 65 0.16 -9.43 -1.10
N THR A 66 -0.72 -10.37 -1.45
CA THR A 66 -1.55 -10.24 -2.64
C THR A 66 -2.48 -9.04 -2.52
N TRP A 67 -3.08 -8.88 -1.35
CA TRP A 67 -3.98 -7.76 -1.09
C TRP A 67 -3.24 -6.43 -1.24
N LEU A 68 -2.06 -6.35 -0.64
CA LEU A 68 -1.26 -5.13 -0.68
C LEU A 68 -0.80 -4.83 -2.11
N MET A 69 -0.39 -5.87 -2.84
CA MET A 69 0.05 -5.70 -4.23
C MET A 69 -1.07 -5.21 -5.14
N ARG A 70 -2.29 -5.65 -4.90
CA ARG A 70 -3.44 -5.17 -5.67
C ARG A 70 -3.64 -3.67 -5.47
N ILE A 71 -3.51 -3.22 -4.23
CA ILE A 71 -3.62 -1.80 -3.94
C ILE A 71 -2.52 -1.04 -4.65
N ALA A 72 -1.30 -1.58 -4.64
CA ALA A 72 -0.16 -0.93 -5.27
C ALA A 72 -0.32 -0.85 -6.79
N ILE A 73 -0.80 -1.92 -7.40
CA ILE A 73 -1.01 -1.93 -8.85
C ILE A 73 -2.06 -0.89 -9.24
N ASN A 74 -3.15 -0.83 -8.49
CA ASN A 74 -4.19 0.17 -8.75
C ASN A 74 -3.64 1.58 -8.57
N THR A 75 -2.82 1.77 -7.56
CA THR A 75 -2.21 3.08 -7.31
C THR A 75 -1.32 3.50 -8.47
N CYS A 76 -0.48 2.59 -8.94
CA CYS A 76 0.41 2.87 -10.05
C CYS A 76 -0.39 3.19 -11.32
N ARG A 77 -1.44 2.43 -11.56
CA ARG A 77 -2.29 2.66 -12.72
C ARG A 77 -2.93 4.04 -12.67
N ASP A 78 -3.43 4.41 -11.50
CA ASP A 78 -4.04 5.73 -11.33
C ASP A 78 -3.02 6.83 -11.54
N MET A 79 -1.82 6.65 -11.05
CA MET A 79 -0.76 7.65 -11.20
C MET A 79 -0.36 7.82 -12.65
N ARG A 80 -0.27 6.71 -13.39
CA ARG A 80 0.06 6.80 -14.81
C ARG A 80 -1.01 7.55 -15.58
N ARG A 81 -2.27 7.29 -15.25
CA ARG A 81 -3.37 7.97 -15.90
C ARG A 81 -3.32 9.47 -15.63
N SER A 82 -3.03 9.85 -14.39
CA SER A 82 -2.90 11.25 -14.04
C SER A 82 -1.75 11.92 -14.76
N ALA A 83 -0.65 11.21 -14.92
CA ALA A 83 0.55 11.76 -15.53
C ALA A 83 0.36 12.08 -17.01
N TRP A 84 -0.64 11.50 -17.64
CA TRP A 84 -0.91 11.76 -19.05
C TRP A 84 -1.65 13.06 -19.28
N PHE A 85 -2.13 13.67 -18.23
CA PHE A 85 -2.83 14.95 -18.32
C PHE A 85 -1.98 16.06 -17.78
#